data_178db3532d2e3bbe88185bb447a94f7b
#
_entry.id   178db3532d2e3bbe88185bb447a94f7b
#
_cell.length_a   1.000
_cell.length_b   1.000
_cell.length_c   1.000
_cell.angle_alpha   90.00
_cell.angle_beta   90.00
_cell.angle_gamma   90.00
#
_symmetry.space_group_name_H-M   'P 1'
#
loop_
_entity.id
_entity.type
_entity.pdbx_description
1 polymer ?
#
loop_
_entity_poly.entity_id
_entity_poly.type
_entity_poly.pdbx_seq_one_letter_code
_entity_poly.pdbx_strand_id
1 'polypeptide(L)'
;MMKPMLFLIFGMAFLTLGCTENIAEQVDVNEFETLMADEASVQIIDVRTPDEYAQGAIKNSTLMNFNAPDFKNKLEGLDKNKPVAVYCHSGGRSNQAFEMMKEMGFKQIYELQGGIAAWQAGGKEIQR
;
A
#
# COMPACT_ATOMS: atom_id res chain seq x y z
N MET A 1 -28.19 64.55 -4.13
CA MET A 1 -28.64 63.21 -3.88
C MET A 1 -27.58 62.25 -4.43
N MET A 2 -26.78 61.64 -3.56
CA MET A 2 -25.80 60.64 -3.96
C MET A 2 -26.45 59.26 -3.89
N LYS A 3 -26.45 58.52 -5.01
CA LYS A 3 -26.90 57.14 -5.04
C LYS A 3 -25.80 56.24 -4.48
N PRO A 4 -26.09 55.30 -3.57
CA PRO A 4 -25.09 54.32 -3.15
C PRO A 4 -24.87 53.34 -4.26
N MET A 5 -23.63 53.23 -4.71
CA MET A 5 -23.17 52.23 -5.68
C MET A 5 -22.95 50.93 -4.92
N LEU A 6 -23.86 49.98 -5.14
CA LEU A 6 -23.80 48.66 -4.55
C LEU A 6 -22.71 47.85 -5.27
N PHE A 7 -21.54 47.67 -4.62
CA PHE A 7 -20.50 46.74 -5.09
C PHE A 7 -20.94 45.32 -4.79
N LEU A 8 -21.39 44.62 -5.82
CA LEU A 8 -21.56 43.17 -5.79
C LEU A 8 -20.18 42.52 -5.83
N ILE A 9 -19.69 42.11 -4.67
CA ILE A 9 -18.49 41.26 -4.59
C ILE A 9 -18.91 39.85 -5.00
N PHE A 10 -18.61 39.52 -6.26
CA PHE A 10 -18.75 38.16 -6.77
C PHE A 10 -17.62 37.32 -6.16
N GLY A 11 -17.91 36.65 -5.06
CA GLY A 11 -17.00 35.71 -4.43
C GLY A 11 -16.81 34.50 -5.34
N MET A 12 -15.70 34.48 -6.08
CA MET A 12 -15.28 33.33 -6.87
C MET A 12 -14.78 32.28 -5.90
N ALA A 13 -15.65 31.32 -5.55
CA ALA A 13 -15.26 30.13 -4.80
C ALA A 13 -14.30 29.32 -5.67
N PHE A 14 -13.01 29.40 -5.37
CA PHE A 14 -12.01 28.47 -5.91
C PHE A 14 -12.31 27.10 -5.29
N LEU A 15 -13.03 26.25 -6.01
CA LEU A 15 -13.01 24.83 -5.74
C LEU A 15 -11.60 24.34 -6.08
N THR A 16 -10.74 24.24 -5.08
CA THR A 16 -9.52 23.46 -5.20
C THR A 16 -9.92 22.00 -5.27
N LEU A 17 -10.01 21.45 -6.49
CA LEU A 17 -9.97 20.00 -6.66
C LEU A 17 -8.61 19.54 -6.15
N GLY A 18 -8.57 19.03 -4.90
CA GLY A 18 -7.42 18.37 -4.36
C GLY A 18 -7.18 17.10 -5.17
N CYS A 19 -6.19 17.13 -6.08
CA CYS A 19 -5.62 15.91 -6.63
C CYS A 19 -4.95 15.18 -5.47
N THR A 20 -5.58 14.09 -4.97
CA THR A 20 -4.92 13.13 -4.10
C THR A 20 -3.85 12.43 -4.92
N GLU A 21 -2.59 12.76 -4.67
CA GLU A 21 -1.46 12.07 -5.29
C GLU A 21 -1.42 10.63 -4.79
N ASN A 22 -1.11 9.69 -5.70
CA ASN A 22 -0.88 8.30 -5.32
C ASN A 22 0.40 8.20 -4.47
N ILE A 23 0.33 7.42 -3.41
CA ILE A 23 1.44 7.19 -2.50
C ILE A 23 2.07 5.84 -2.84
N ALA A 24 3.38 5.82 -3.03
CA ALA A 24 4.15 4.59 -3.22
C ALA A 24 5.48 4.74 -2.47
N GLU A 25 5.64 4.03 -1.37
CA GLU A 25 6.76 4.18 -0.45
C GLU A 25 7.34 2.83 -0.05
N GLN A 26 8.67 2.79 0.07
CA GLN A 26 9.37 1.74 0.78
C GLN A 26 9.48 2.14 2.24
N VAL A 27 9.06 1.26 3.13
CA VAL A 27 8.97 1.54 4.57
C VAL A 27 9.81 0.57 5.39
N ASP A 28 10.26 1.00 6.54
CA ASP A 28 10.95 0.13 7.48
C ASP A 28 9.98 -0.77 8.28
N VAL A 29 10.54 -1.65 9.10
CA VAL A 29 9.78 -2.61 9.91
C VAL A 29 8.79 -1.91 10.85
N ASN A 30 9.19 -0.81 11.47
CA ASN A 30 8.34 -0.10 12.43
C ASN A 30 7.18 0.62 11.74
N GLU A 31 7.43 1.24 10.60
CA GLU A 31 6.41 1.88 9.79
C GLU A 31 5.43 0.84 9.22
N PHE A 32 5.94 -0.31 8.78
CA PHE A 32 5.11 -1.41 8.30
C PHE A 32 4.18 -1.95 9.39
N GLU A 33 4.71 -2.12 10.60
CA GLU A 33 3.90 -2.53 11.77
C GLU A 33 2.81 -1.50 12.10
N THR A 34 3.13 -0.22 12.01
CA THR A 34 2.14 0.86 12.21
C THR A 34 1.01 0.81 11.20
N LEU A 35 1.33 0.55 9.92
CA LEU A 35 0.32 0.37 8.86
C LEU A 35 -0.60 -0.82 9.16
N MET A 36 -0.04 -1.91 9.67
CA MET A 36 -0.81 -3.12 10.02
C MET A 36 -1.81 -2.89 11.15
N ALA A 37 -1.60 -1.90 11.99
CA ALA A 37 -2.50 -1.60 13.11
C ALA A 37 -3.91 -1.19 12.64
N ASP A 38 -4.05 -0.69 11.41
CA ASP A 38 -5.33 -0.42 10.77
C ASP A 38 -5.77 -1.62 9.90
N GLU A 39 -6.03 -2.75 10.54
CA GLU A 39 -6.37 -4.02 9.88
C GLU A 39 -7.62 -3.95 8.99
N ALA A 40 -8.53 -3.00 9.27
CA ALA A 40 -9.78 -2.86 8.51
C ALA A 40 -9.57 -2.26 7.12
N SER A 41 -8.49 -1.50 6.92
CA SER A 41 -8.25 -0.79 5.67
C SER A 41 -7.03 -1.27 4.89
N VAL A 42 -6.04 -1.91 5.53
CA VAL A 42 -4.80 -2.34 4.89
C VAL A 42 -4.89 -3.77 4.37
N GLN A 43 -4.56 -3.95 3.10
CA GLN A 43 -4.42 -5.26 2.45
C GLN A 43 -2.95 -5.68 2.56
N ILE A 44 -2.65 -6.68 3.40
CA ILE A 44 -1.27 -7.16 3.63
C ILE A 44 -1.03 -8.34 2.71
N ILE A 45 -0.05 -8.23 1.82
CA ILE A 45 0.21 -9.20 0.76
C ILE A 45 1.62 -9.77 0.89
N ASP A 46 1.68 -11.09 1.02
CA ASP A 46 2.91 -11.88 0.95
C ASP A 46 3.09 -12.43 -0.46
N VAL A 47 4.13 -11.98 -1.15
CA VAL A 47 4.38 -12.41 -2.54
C VAL A 47 5.40 -13.53 -2.67
N ARG A 48 5.70 -14.20 -1.56
CA ARG A 48 6.57 -15.39 -1.55
C ARG A 48 5.89 -16.62 -2.13
N THR A 49 6.61 -17.73 -2.14
CA THR A 49 6.05 -19.03 -2.53
C THR A 49 5.18 -19.65 -1.43
N PRO A 50 4.28 -20.60 -1.76
CA PRO A 50 3.51 -21.33 -0.77
C PRO A 50 4.36 -22.03 0.29
N ASP A 51 5.50 -22.60 -0.08
CA ASP A 51 6.41 -23.26 0.86
C ASP A 51 7.02 -22.28 1.86
N GLU A 52 7.44 -21.12 1.40
CA GLU A 52 7.94 -20.05 2.28
C GLU A 52 6.84 -19.57 3.24
N TYR A 53 5.64 -19.35 2.73
CA TYR A 53 4.48 -18.92 3.53
C TYR A 53 4.13 -19.93 4.62
N ALA A 54 4.17 -21.22 4.30
CA ALA A 54 3.88 -22.29 5.24
C ALA A 54 4.90 -22.39 6.40
N GLN A 55 6.12 -21.92 6.19
CA GLN A 55 7.16 -21.87 7.23
C GLN A 55 6.96 -20.73 8.23
N GLY A 56 6.11 -19.79 7.91
CA GLY A 56 5.77 -18.65 8.75
C GLY A 56 5.54 -17.38 7.93
N ALA A 57 4.60 -16.56 8.36
CA ALA A 57 4.17 -15.36 7.67
C ALA A 57 3.86 -14.23 8.65
N ILE A 58 3.85 -13.00 8.17
CA ILE A 58 3.38 -11.86 8.95
C ILE A 58 1.86 -12.00 9.13
N LYS A 59 1.39 -11.71 10.32
CA LYS A 59 -0.01 -11.82 10.71
C LYS A 59 -0.95 -11.10 9.72
N ASN A 60 -2.07 -11.74 9.41
CA ASN A 60 -3.12 -11.24 8.53
C ASN A 60 -2.67 -11.03 7.07
N SER A 61 -1.52 -11.55 6.66
CA SER A 61 -1.10 -11.50 5.27
C SER A 61 -1.86 -12.53 4.41
N THR A 62 -2.13 -12.14 3.18
CA THR A 62 -2.69 -13.01 2.14
C THR A 62 -1.58 -13.39 1.18
N LEU A 63 -1.43 -14.70 0.93
CA LEU A 63 -0.45 -15.20 -0.02
C LEU A 63 -0.89 -14.91 -1.46
N MET A 64 -0.03 -14.24 -2.20
CA MET A 64 -0.13 -14.07 -3.65
C MET A 64 1.25 -14.36 -4.25
N ASN A 65 1.48 -15.60 -4.67
CA ASN A 65 2.78 -16.04 -5.17
C ASN A 65 3.21 -15.28 -6.42
N PHE A 66 4.26 -14.48 -6.31
CA PHE A 66 4.82 -13.69 -7.42
C PHE A 66 5.21 -14.56 -8.63
N ASN A 67 5.65 -15.78 -8.38
CA ASN A 67 6.10 -16.72 -9.43
C ASN A 67 4.94 -17.47 -10.12
N ALA A 68 3.71 -17.31 -9.64
CA ALA A 68 2.56 -17.97 -10.25
C ALA A 68 2.12 -17.26 -11.54
N PRO A 69 1.67 -18.01 -12.56
CA PRO A 69 1.22 -17.41 -13.84
C PRO A 69 0.05 -16.44 -13.69
N ASP A 70 -0.78 -16.62 -12.67
CA ASP A 70 -1.96 -15.80 -12.39
C ASP A 70 -1.71 -14.64 -11.40
N PHE A 71 -0.44 -14.35 -11.08
CA PHE A 71 -0.10 -13.33 -10.09
C PHE A 71 -0.72 -11.97 -10.40
N LYS A 72 -0.58 -11.49 -11.63
CA LYS A 72 -1.15 -10.21 -12.04
C LYS A 72 -2.68 -10.19 -11.90
N ASN A 73 -3.35 -11.27 -12.25
CA ASN A 73 -4.80 -11.37 -12.11
C ASN A 73 -5.24 -11.31 -10.64
N LYS A 74 -4.45 -11.90 -9.74
CA LYS A 74 -4.70 -11.79 -8.30
C LYS A 74 -4.55 -10.37 -7.78
N LEU A 75 -3.53 -9.63 -8.24
CA LEU A 75 -3.38 -8.22 -7.92
C LEU A 75 -4.58 -7.39 -8.41
N GLU A 76 -5.11 -7.67 -9.59
CA GLU A 76 -6.31 -7.00 -10.12
C GLU A 76 -7.55 -7.19 -9.23
N GLY A 77 -7.61 -8.27 -8.46
CA GLY A 77 -8.68 -8.54 -7.51
C GLY A 77 -8.61 -7.74 -6.21
N LEU A 78 -7.50 -7.05 -5.94
CA LEU A 78 -7.37 -6.19 -4.78
C LEU A 78 -8.12 -4.87 -4.96
N ASP A 79 -8.51 -4.26 -3.85
CA ASP A 79 -9.12 -2.93 -3.86
C ASP A 79 -8.02 -1.86 -4.07
N LYS A 80 -8.01 -1.24 -5.24
CA LYS A 80 -7.02 -0.22 -5.61
C LYS A 80 -7.18 1.10 -4.85
N ASN A 81 -8.31 1.31 -4.19
CA ASN A 81 -8.59 2.49 -3.38
C ASN A 81 -8.16 2.33 -1.91
N LYS A 82 -7.81 1.11 -1.50
CA LYS A 82 -7.32 0.82 -0.15
C LYS A 82 -5.80 0.65 -0.13
N PRO A 83 -5.14 0.97 0.99
CA PRO A 83 -3.72 0.74 1.13
C PRO A 83 -3.35 -0.73 0.95
N VAL A 84 -2.25 -0.98 0.27
CA VAL A 84 -1.61 -2.30 0.15
C VAL A 84 -0.25 -2.24 0.83
N ALA A 85 0.03 -3.19 1.71
CA ALA A 85 1.32 -3.40 2.32
C ALA A 85 1.89 -4.73 1.82
N VAL A 86 2.96 -4.68 1.06
CA VAL A 86 3.52 -5.84 0.35
C VAL A 86 4.91 -6.18 0.85
N TYR A 87 5.20 -7.48 0.97
CA TYR A 87 6.52 -7.96 1.35
C TYR A 87 6.86 -9.31 0.68
N CYS A 88 8.14 -9.59 0.64
CA CYS A 88 8.65 -10.92 0.30
C CYS A 88 9.72 -11.36 1.32
N HIS A 89 10.69 -12.18 0.92
CA HIS A 89 11.75 -12.62 1.84
C HIS A 89 12.73 -11.49 2.18
N SER A 90 13.31 -10.85 1.15
CA SER A 90 14.37 -9.83 1.29
C SER A 90 14.15 -8.54 0.50
N GLY A 91 13.07 -8.43 -0.29
CA GLY A 91 12.68 -7.22 -1.01
C GLY A 91 12.70 -7.30 -2.54
N GLY A 92 13.29 -8.33 -3.14
CA GLY A 92 13.42 -8.42 -4.61
C GLY A 92 12.09 -8.59 -5.34
N ARG A 93 11.32 -9.61 -4.98
CA ARG A 93 10.00 -9.90 -5.57
C ARG A 93 8.96 -8.84 -5.21
N SER A 94 8.95 -8.40 -3.97
CA SER A 94 8.02 -7.36 -3.52
C SER A 94 8.29 -6.01 -4.17
N ASN A 95 9.55 -5.69 -4.49
CA ASN A 95 9.87 -4.49 -5.25
C ASN A 95 9.30 -4.54 -6.66
N GLN A 96 9.38 -5.68 -7.33
CA GLN A 96 8.76 -5.86 -8.65
C GLN A 96 7.23 -5.77 -8.57
N ALA A 97 6.61 -6.38 -7.57
CA ALA A 97 5.18 -6.27 -7.32
C ALA A 97 4.75 -4.81 -7.05
N PHE A 98 5.54 -4.10 -6.27
CA PHE A 98 5.37 -2.68 -5.98
C PHE A 98 5.35 -1.83 -7.26
N GLU A 99 6.31 -2.02 -8.14
CA GLU A 99 6.35 -1.32 -9.43
C GLU A 99 5.16 -1.69 -10.33
N MET A 100 4.77 -2.97 -10.36
CA MET A 100 3.57 -3.40 -11.09
C MET A 100 2.31 -2.71 -10.56
N MET A 101 2.13 -2.64 -9.26
CA MET A 101 0.95 -2.01 -8.64
C MET A 101 0.90 -0.50 -8.90
N LYS A 102 2.04 0.18 -8.95
CA LYS A 102 2.11 1.60 -9.35
C LYS A 102 1.53 1.79 -10.76
N GLU A 103 1.93 0.96 -11.71
CA GLU A 103 1.44 1.00 -13.10
C GLU A 103 -0.05 0.63 -13.20
N MET A 104 -0.53 -0.25 -12.32
CA MET A 104 -1.92 -0.68 -12.28
C MET A 104 -2.88 0.35 -11.66
N GLY A 105 -2.37 1.44 -11.11
CA GLY A 105 -3.18 2.53 -10.56
C GLY A 105 -3.59 2.37 -9.10
N PHE A 106 -2.87 1.57 -8.32
CA PHE A 106 -3.08 1.51 -6.86
C PHE A 106 -2.77 2.86 -6.22
N LYS A 107 -3.62 3.32 -5.33
CA LYS A 107 -3.50 4.67 -4.75
C LYS A 107 -2.50 4.77 -3.61
N GLN A 108 -2.34 3.70 -2.84
CA GLN A 108 -1.41 3.66 -1.71
C GLN A 108 -0.72 2.29 -1.66
N ILE A 109 0.58 2.29 -1.86
CA ILE A 109 1.38 1.06 -1.85
C ILE A 109 2.57 1.27 -0.92
N TYR A 110 2.76 0.34 -0.01
CA TYR A 110 3.87 0.32 0.93
C TYR A 110 4.61 -1.01 0.81
N GLU A 111 5.91 -0.96 0.55
CA GLU A 111 6.75 -2.14 0.49
C GLU A 111 7.65 -2.22 1.71
N LEU A 112 7.70 -3.38 2.36
CA LEU A 112 8.60 -3.64 3.48
C LEU A 112 10.05 -3.79 3.00
N GLN A 113 10.90 -2.82 3.32
CA GLN A 113 12.33 -2.89 3.07
C GLN A 113 12.96 -4.08 3.80
N GLY A 114 13.70 -4.90 3.07
CA GLY A 114 14.34 -6.08 3.61
C GLY A 114 13.42 -7.27 3.90
N GLY A 115 12.12 -7.15 3.64
CA GLY A 115 11.14 -8.22 3.70
C GLY A 115 10.98 -8.85 5.09
N ILE A 116 10.48 -10.10 5.11
CA ILE A 116 10.28 -10.83 6.37
C ILE A 116 11.61 -11.11 7.10
N ALA A 117 12.73 -11.14 6.39
CA ALA A 117 14.06 -11.26 7.00
C ALA A 117 14.35 -10.05 7.92
N ALA A 118 14.09 -8.83 7.45
CA ALA A 118 14.23 -7.63 8.27
C ALA A 118 13.20 -7.59 9.40
N TRP A 119 11.98 -8.04 9.15
CA TRP A 119 10.92 -8.16 10.14
C TRP A 119 11.35 -9.02 11.33
N GLN A 120 11.87 -10.22 11.05
CA GLN A 120 12.37 -11.13 12.07
C GLN A 120 13.62 -10.61 12.77
N ALA A 121 14.57 -10.01 12.04
CA ALA A 121 15.76 -9.38 12.60
C ALA A 121 15.42 -8.22 13.54
N GLY A 122 14.31 -7.53 13.29
CA GLY A 122 13.75 -6.48 14.17
C GLY A 122 13.00 -7.02 15.40
N GLY A 123 13.01 -8.34 15.63
CA GLY A 123 12.35 -8.97 16.77
C GLY A 123 10.83 -9.07 16.65
N LYS A 124 10.28 -8.89 15.46
CA LYS A 124 8.83 -8.97 15.22
C LYS A 124 8.38 -10.42 15.04
N GLU A 125 7.17 -10.71 15.51
CA GLU A 125 6.60 -12.06 15.48
C GLU A 125 6.08 -12.44 14.09
N ILE A 126 6.23 -13.74 13.79
CA ILE A 126 5.59 -14.38 12.62
C ILE A 126 4.63 -15.47 13.10
N GLN A 127 3.62 -15.75 12.30
CA GLN A 127 2.69 -16.85 12.51
C GLN A 127 3.16 -18.09 11.74
N ARG A 128 3.09 -19.25 12.37
CA ARG A 128 3.37 -20.57 11.79
C ARG A 128 2.16 -21.47 11.84
#